data_c9ce6ab27bedb8468770773bf86a4988
#
_entry.id   c9ce6ab27bedb8468770773bf86a4988
#
_cell.length_a   1.000
_cell.length_b   1.000
_cell.length_c   1.000
_cell.angle_alpha   90.00
_cell.angle_beta   90.00
_cell.angle_gamma   90.00
#
_symmetry.space_group_name_H-M   'P 1'
#
loop_
_entity.id
_entity.type
_entity.pdbx_description
1 polymer ?
#
loop_
_entity_poly.entity_id
_entity_poly.type
_entity_poly.pdbx_seq_one_letter_code
_entity_poly.pdbx_strand_id
1 'polypeptide(L)'
;MGKRLAGTLLAVVLLISFGAAYGEEYPVDVSGMKAAVLCSQDGQSIIEYNSAERLEVGGLGRLPLLLAACDKIDGGGLALTDKVTVSREAARVPGPTAFLDAYESAEVSMLLKAAAVICAGDAIYALGEAAYGSIEACAIAAAEKLNGMGIQAESGEIANGSVRLSADDLVRIGGKLSTSGCFSLYSGIFYDSIQHEDGRTTELASSNKLIKSCVGTNGVATGSSAEAGYCGIFSAKRGSATFICAVIGAKNSSERAAKAKAMLEYAFAAYDIKTVAKQGERIAAVEVKNGTASVAELTAREGVVCLLPKNAELQSDKDIPDMLEAPVSKNDVLGSITYSLDGEQIAKVELVSSADIPRAGTAHYVGRILCEWLHA
;
A
#
# COMPACT_ATOMS: atom_id res chain seq x y z
N MET A 1 15.67 27.85 9.89
CA MET A 1 16.01 26.53 9.30
C MET A 1 15.39 25.47 10.20
N GLY A 2 14.16 25.07 9.94
CA GLY A 2 13.41 24.07 10.70
C GLY A 2 13.36 22.76 9.92
N LYS A 3 14.02 21.73 10.44
CA LYS A 3 13.91 20.36 9.92
C LYS A 3 12.52 19.85 10.23
N ARG A 4 11.72 19.64 9.20
CA ARG A 4 10.48 18.84 9.29
C ARG A 4 10.91 17.38 9.41
N LEU A 5 10.84 16.81 10.61
CA LEU A 5 10.84 15.35 10.79
C LEU A 5 9.49 14.84 10.26
N ALA A 6 9.56 14.10 9.19
CA ALA A 6 8.48 13.25 8.75
C ALA A 6 8.35 12.12 9.76
N GLY A 7 7.29 12.17 10.57
CA GLY A 7 6.94 11.10 11.49
C GLY A 7 6.53 9.86 10.71
N THR A 8 7.31 8.82 10.83
CA THR A 8 7.01 7.49 10.29
C THR A 8 5.79 6.94 11.03
N LEU A 9 4.71 6.71 10.29
CA LEU A 9 3.49 6.07 10.75
C LEU A 9 3.83 4.64 11.20
N LEU A 10 3.99 4.40 12.48
CA LEU A 10 4.05 3.07 13.05
C LEU A 10 2.65 2.73 13.57
N ALA A 11 1.77 2.31 12.66
CA ALA A 11 0.53 1.67 13.05
C ALA A 11 0.91 0.35 13.74
N VAL A 12 0.64 0.22 15.04
CA VAL A 12 0.72 -1.07 15.73
C VAL A 12 -0.48 -1.88 15.25
N VAL A 13 -0.32 -2.54 14.11
CA VAL A 13 -1.23 -3.56 13.63
C VAL A 13 -0.86 -4.83 14.38
N LEU A 14 -1.65 -5.21 15.38
CA LEU A 14 -1.63 -6.55 15.91
C LEU A 14 -2.06 -7.48 14.76
N LEU A 15 -1.08 -8.17 14.18
CA LEU A 15 -1.31 -9.23 13.21
C LEU A 15 -2.05 -10.36 13.94
N ILE A 16 -3.35 -10.43 13.76
CA ILE A 16 -4.09 -11.66 14.04
C ILE A 16 -3.70 -12.59 12.90
N SER A 17 -2.62 -13.34 13.09
CA SER A 17 -2.36 -14.50 12.26
C SER A 17 -3.38 -15.56 12.68
N PHE A 18 -4.44 -15.74 11.92
CA PHE A 18 -5.16 -17.00 11.92
C PHE A 18 -4.17 -18.06 11.45
N GLY A 19 -3.42 -18.63 12.39
CA GLY A 19 -2.46 -19.67 12.12
C GLY A 19 -3.20 -20.88 11.54
N ALA A 20 -2.91 -21.18 10.28
CA ALA A 20 -3.38 -22.38 9.63
C ALA A 20 -2.82 -23.63 10.37
N ALA A 21 -3.60 -24.17 11.29
CA ALA A 21 -3.43 -25.51 11.79
C ALA A 21 -3.94 -26.49 10.72
N TYR A 22 -3.22 -27.55 10.51
CA TYR A 22 -3.47 -28.63 9.56
C TYR A 22 -4.96 -28.93 9.34
N GLY A 23 -5.46 -28.64 8.11
CA GLY A 23 -6.80 -29.05 7.67
C GLY A 23 -7.80 -27.92 7.37
N GLU A 24 -7.40 -26.65 7.29
CA GLU A 24 -8.31 -25.57 6.96
C GLU A 24 -8.79 -25.64 5.51
N GLU A 25 -10.11 -25.74 5.36
CA GLU A 25 -10.79 -25.56 4.08
C GLU A 25 -10.78 -24.07 3.76
N TYR A 26 -9.93 -23.66 2.81
CA TYR A 26 -9.92 -22.28 2.35
C TYR A 26 -11.26 -21.91 1.75
N PRO A 27 -11.80 -20.71 2.05
CA PRO A 27 -13.09 -20.25 1.52
C PRO A 27 -13.10 -20.10 0.00
N VAL A 28 -11.93 -20.15 -0.62
CA VAL A 28 -11.71 -20.15 -2.06
C VAL A 28 -10.71 -21.25 -2.40
N ASP A 29 -10.99 -22.01 -3.46
CA ASP A 29 -10.07 -23.04 -3.92
C ASP A 29 -8.75 -22.44 -4.42
N VAL A 30 -7.69 -22.62 -3.63
CA VAL A 30 -6.31 -22.21 -3.90
C VAL A 30 -5.44 -23.36 -4.43
N SER A 31 -6.00 -24.56 -4.62
CA SER A 31 -5.26 -25.72 -5.13
C SER A 31 -4.71 -25.49 -6.54
N GLY A 32 -3.60 -26.13 -6.84
CA GLY A 32 -2.93 -26.02 -8.14
C GLY A 32 -2.06 -24.78 -8.34
N MET A 33 -2.00 -23.87 -7.35
CA MET A 33 -1.03 -22.79 -7.27
C MET A 33 0.18 -23.20 -6.42
N LYS A 34 1.32 -22.55 -6.63
CA LYS A 34 2.49 -22.71 -5.76
C LYS A 34 2.33 -21.88 -4.47
N ALA A 35 1.87 -20.65 -4.62
CA ALA A 35 1.54 -19.75 -3.51
C ALA A 35 0.43 -18.77 -3.88
N ALA A 36 -0.32 -18.30 -2.88
CA ALA A 36 -1.30 -17.25 -3.03
C ALA A 36 -1.49 -16.47 -1.73
N VAL A 37 -1.89 -15.21 -1.87
CA VAL A 37 -2.28 -14.35 -0.75
C VAL A 37 -3.40 -13.41 -1.18
N LEU A 38 -4.31 -13.14 -0.26
CA LEU A 38 -5.34 -12.12 -0.38
C LEU A 38 -5.31 -11.26 0.87
N CYS A 39 -5.23 -9.95 0.71
CA CYS A 39 -5.18 -9.00 1.82
C CYS A 39 -5.93 -7.71 1.51
N SER A 40 -6.18 -6.90 2.55
CA SER A 40 -6.60 -5.52 2.41
C SER A 40 -5.45 -4.64 1.90
N GLN A 41 -5.76 -3.41 1.47
CA GLN A 41 -4.75 -2.40 1.09
C GLN A 41 -3.73 -2.13 2.21
N ASP A 42 -4.16 -2.23 3.46
CA ASP A 42 -3.32 -1.99 4.64
C ASP A 42 -2.53 -3.23 5.07
N GLY A 43 -2.60 -4.32 4.30
CA GLY A 43 -1.81 -5.54 4.50
C GLY A 43 -2.40 -6.53 5.50
N GLN A 44 -3.69 -6.38 5.90
CA GLN A 44 -4.36 -7.38 6.73
C GLN A 44 -4.74 -8.59 5.88
N SER A 45 -4.17 -9.75 6.19
CA SER A 45 -4.35 -10.98 5.42
C SER A 45 -5.73 -11.60 5.64
N ILE A 46 -6.29 -12.16 4.55
CA ILE A 46 -7.56 -12.89 4.53
C ILE A 46 -7.33 -14.36 4.14
N ILE A 47 -6.44 -14.60 3.17
CA ILE A 47 -6.03 -15.91 2.70
C ILE A 47 -4.53 -15.92 2.58
N GLU A 48 -3.89 -16.94 3.15
CA GLU A 48 -2.45 -17.18 3.06
C GLU A 48 -2.22 -18.64 2.68
N TYR A 49 -1.72 -18.88 1.48
CA TYR A 49 -1.36 -20.20 0.99
C TYR A 49 0.10 -20.18 0.52
N ASN A 50 1.00 -20.82 1.28
CA ASN A 50 2.44 -20.77 1.05
C ASN A 50 2.96 -19.33 0.82
N SER A 51 2.32 -18.34 1.45
CA SER A 51 2.44 -16.92 1.09
C SER A 51 3.83 -16.36 1.33
N ALA A 52 4.59 -16.93 2.28
CA ALA A 52 5.96 -16.53 2.62
C ALA A 52 7.04 -17.26 1.80
N GLU A 53 6.68 -18.27 0.99
CA GLU A 53 7.66 -19.03 0.20
C GLU A 53 8.20 -18.18 -0.95
N ARG A 54 9.53 -18.05 -1.04
CA ARG A 54 10.20 -17.28 -2.09
C ARG A 54 10.38 -18.11 -3.35
N LEU A 55 9.68 -17.70 -4.39
CA LEU A 55 9.55 -18.43 -5.65
C LEU A 55 10.02 -17.59 -6.83
N GLU A 56 10.32 -18.24 -7.94
CA GLU A 56 10.38 -17.59 -9.25
C GLU A 56 9.03 -16.97 -9.59
N VAL A 57 9.05 -15.71 -10.05
CA VAL A 57 7.84 -14.92 -10.35
C VAL A 57 7.80 -14.43 -11.80
N GLY A 58 8.74 -14.88 -12.62
CA GLY A 58 8.87 -14.50 -14.03
C GLY A 58 9.02 -12.98 -14.19
N GLY A 59 8.30 -12.39 -15.14
CA GLY A 59 8.38 -10.96 -15.42
C GLY A 59 8.11 -10.03 -14.24
N LEU A 60 7.43 -10.52 -13.18
CA LEU A 60 7.18 -9.72 -11.98
C LEU A 60 8.46 -9.41 -11.18
N GLY A 61 9.55 -10.14 -11.40
CA GLY A 61 10.85 -9.85 -10.79
C GLY A 61 11.42 -8.47 -11.15
N ARG A 62 10.85 -7.79 -12.16
CA ARG A 62 11.23 -6.42 -12.55
C ARG A 62 10.43 -5.32 -11.85
N LEU A 63 9.37 -5.68 -11.13
CA LEU A 63 8.54 -4.69 -10.42
C LEU A 63 9.30 -3.84 -9.38
N PRO A 64 10.33 -4.34 -8.70
CA PRO A 64 11.16 -3.50 -7.85
C PRO A 64 11.80 -2.31 -8.59
N LEU A 65 12.30 -2.51 -9.82
CA LEU A 65 12.84 -1.44 -10.65
C LEU A 65 11.75 -0.42 -11.01
N LEU A 66 10.58 -0.92 -11.44
CA LEU A 66 9.44 -0.06 -11.76
C LEU A 66 8.98 0.75 -10.55
N LEU A 67 8.94 0.13 -9.36
CA LEU A 67 8.57 0.81 -8.12
C LEU A 67 9.54 1.94 -7.79
N ALA A 68 10.86 1.71 -7.92
CA ALA A 68 11.87 2.73 -7.69
C ALA A 68 11.75 3.88 -8.71
N ALA A 69 11.51 3.57 -9.99
CA ALA A 69 11.31 4.58 -11.03
C ALA A 69 10.03 5.41 -10.78
N CYS A 70 8.92 4.77 -10.38
CA CYS A 70 7.68 5.46 -10.02
C CYS A 70 7.87 6.42 -8.83
N ASP A 71 8.65 6.03 -7.81
CA ASP A 71 8.95 6.93 -6.69
C ASP A 71 9.69 8.19 -7.14
N LYS A 72 10.62 8.04 -8.10
CA LYS A 72 11.35 9.16 -8.65
C LYS A 72 10.42 10.11 -9.42
N ILE A 73 9.49 9.56 -10.18
CA ILE A 73 8.48 10.33 -10.94
C ILE A 73 7.52 11.02 -9.97
N ASP A 74 6.93 10.31 -9.02
CA ASP A 74 5.98 10.86 -8.04
C ASP A 74 6.65 11.89 -7.11
N GLY A 75 7.95 11.75 -6.85
CA GLY A 75 8.78 12.71 -6.12
C GLY A 75 9.24 13.92 -6.94
N GLY A 76 8.87 14.01 -8.22
CA GLY A 76 9.26 15.13 -9.11
C GLY A 76 10.71 15.11 -9.59
N GLY A 77 11.42 14.00 -9.39
CA GLY A 77 12.81 13.84 -9.87
C GLY A 77 12.92 13.45 -11.35
N LEU A 78 11.79 13.07 -11.97
CA LEU A 78 11.67 12.76 -13.40
C LEU A 78 10.24 13.12 -13.83
N ALA A 79 10.10 13.97 -14.86
CA ALA A 79 8.78 14.40 -15.33
C ALA A 79 8.22 13.44 -16.40
N LEU A 80 6.91 13.29 -16.46
CA LEU A 80 6.23 12.45 -17.48
C LEU A 80 6.53 12.93 -18.92
N THR A 81 6.82 14.21 -19.09
CA THR A 81 7.15 14.85 -20.39
C THR A 81 8.62 14.80 -20.76
N ASP A 82 9.48 14.33 -19.83
CA ASP A 82 10.90 14.22 -20.11
C ASP A 82 11.14 13.17 -21.20
N LYS A 83 12.14 13.44 -22.05
CA LYS A 83 12.59 12.53 -23.09
C LYS A 83 13.78 11.74 -22.64
N VAL A 84 13.72 10.44 -22.86
CA VAL A 84 14.73 9.46 -22.50
C VAL A 84 15.28 8.83 -23.77
N THR A 85 16.58 8.71 -23.87
CA THR A 85 17.23 7.91 -24.91
C THR A 85 17.32 6.47 -24.45
N VAL A 86 16.68 5.56 -25.16
CA VAL A 86 16.68 4.11 -24.83
C VAL A 86 18.07 3.54 -25.05
N SER A 87 18.64 2.91 -24.03
CA SER A 87 19.94 2.25 -24.14
C SER A 87 19.86 0.99 -25.00
N ARG A 88 21.02 0.53 -25.46
CA ARG A 88 21.12 -0.75 -26.19
C ARG A 88 20.76 -1.94 -25.30
N GLU A 89 21.07 -1.82 -24.04
CA GLU A 89 20.82 -2.81 -23.00
C GLU A 89 19.30 -2.90 -22.72
N ALA A 90 18.63 -1.78 -22.53
CA ALA A 90 17.18 -1.72 -22.34
C ALA A 90 16.42 -2.34 -23.53
N ALA A 91 16.79 -1.97 -24.77
CA ALA A 91 16.16 -2.50 -25.99
C ALA A 91 16.31 -4.02 -26.19
N ARG A 92 17.21 -4.68 -25.43
CA ARG A 92 17.46 -6.13 -25.54
C ARG A 92 16.90 -6.94 -24.36
N VAL A 93 16.20 -6.32 -23.44
CA VAL A 93 15.61 -7.00 -22.29
C VAL A 93 14.59 -8.05 -22.76
N PRO A 94 14.74 -9.32 -22.36
CA PRO A 94 13.86 -10.39 -22.83
C PRO A 94 12.48 -10.33 -22.16
N GLY A 95 11.49 -10.93 -22.79
CA GLY A 95 10.12 -11.06 -22.27
C GLY A 95 9.14 -10.10 -22.92
N PRO A 96 8.08 -9.65 -22.23
CA PRO A 96 7.19 -8.62 -22.77
C PRO A 96 7.98 -7.36 -23.09
N THR A 97 7.74 -6.79 -24.27
CA THR A 97 8.48 -5.65 -24.79
C THR A 97 7.55 -4.66 -25.48
N ALA A 98 7.88 -3.39 -25.37
CA ALA A 98 7.26 -2.31 -26.12
C ALA A 98 7.87 -2.15 -27.52
N PHE A 99 8.85 -2.99 -27.89
CA PHE A 99 9.61 -2.94 -29.14
C PHE A 99 10.38 -1.62 -29.32
N LEU A 100 11.00 -1.15 -28.23
CA LEU A 100 11.84 0.03 -28.27
C LEU A 100 13.12 -0.25 -29.05
N ASP A 101 13.50 0.69 -29.92
CA ASP A 101 14.78 0.64 -30.63
C ASP A 101 15.91 1.24 -29.78
N ALA A 102 17.09 0.67 -29.93
CA ALA A 102 18.28 1.26 -29.28
C ALA A 102 18.52 2.68 -29.82
N TYR A 103 18.71 3.62 -28.88
CA TYR A 103 18.91 5.06 -29.12
C TYR A 103 17.65 5.82 -29.58
N GLU A 104 16.47 5.18 -29.57
CA GLU A 104 15.19 5.85 -29.75
C GLU A 104 14.96 6.86 -28.63
N SER A 105 14.37 8.01 -28.95
CA SER A 105 13.91 8.99 -27.98
C SER A 105 12.46 8.75 -27.62
N ALA A 106 12.20 8.41 -26.34
CA ALA A 106 10.88 8.10 -25.83
C ALA A 106 10.49 9.02 -24.66
N GLU A 107 9.23 9.42 -24.57
CA GLU A 107 8.75 10.14 -23.39
C GLU A 107 8.59 9.20 -22.20
N VAL A 108 8.87 9.68 -20.99
CA VAL A 108 8.65 8.95 -19.74
C VAL A 108 7.22 8.44 -19.62
N SER A 109 6.22 9.24 -20.04
CA SER A 109 4.79 8.86 -20.08
C SER A 109 4.54 7.63 -20.96
N MET A 110 5.19 7.54 -22.11
CA MET A 110 5.10 6.42 -23.05
C MET A 110 5.73 5.15 -22.45
N LEU A 111 6.92 5.27 -21.87
CA LEU A 111 7.63 4.17 -21.22
C LEU A 111 6.82 3.65 -20.03
N LEU A 112 6.30 4.54 -19.19
CA LEU A 112 5.50 4.19 -18.03
C LEU A 112 4.19 3.49 -18.42
N LYS A 113 3.54 3.96 -19.51
CA LYS A 113 2.35 3.29 -20.07
C LYS A 113 2.68 1.84 -20.47
N ALA A 114 3.75 1.62 -21.22
CA ALA A 114 4.16 0.27 -21.64
C ALA A 114 4.52 -0.61 -20.43
N ALA A 115 5.24 -0.06 -19.45
CA ALA A 115 5.58 -0.78 -18.23
C ALA A 115 4.34 -1.17 -17.41
N ALA A 116 3.35 -0.28 -17.27
CA ALA A 116 2.15 -0.53 -16.48
C ALA A 116 1.13 -1.45 -17.17
N VAL A 117 0.95 -1.32 -18.49
CA VAL A 117 -0.07 -2.08 -19.23
C VAL A 117 0.36 -3.52 -19.51
N ILE A 118 1.60 -3.72 -19.96
CA ILE A 118 2.09 -5.05 -20.38
C ILE A 118 3.32 -5.55 -19.59
N CYS A 119 3.78 -4.81 -18.58
CA CYS A 119 5.01 -5.11 -17.85
C CYS A 119 6.23 -5.20 -18.80
N ALA A 120 6.33 -4.28 -19.78
CA ALA A 120 7.37 -4.24 -20.79
C ALA A 120 8.75 -4.07 -20.17
N GLY A 121 9.63 -5.07 -20.36
CA GLY A 121 10.95 -5.09 -19.73
C GLY A 121 11.86 -3.97 -20.23
N ASP A 122 11.86 -3.73 -21.54
CA ASP A 122 12.62 -2.65 -22.19
C ASP A 122 12.23 -1.27 -21.65
N ALA A 123 10.92 -1.03 -21.49
CA ALA A 123 10.42 0.22 -20.92
C ALA A 123 10.75 0.38 -19.43
N ILE A 124 10.68 -0.71 -18.64
CA ILE A 124 11.07 -0.68 -17.20
C ILE A 124 12.53 -0.35 -17.04
N TYR A 125 13.40 -0.95 -17.87
CA TYR A 125 14.84 -0.68 -17.82
C TYR A 125 15.16 0.77 -18.24
N ALA A 126 14.59 1.24 -19.36
CA ALA A 126 14.78 2.61 -19.80
C ALA A 126 14.31 3.64 -18.73
N LEU A 127 13.20 3.39 -18.05
CA LEU A 127 12.75 4.20 -16.92
C LEU A 127 13.72 4.16 -15.74
N GLY A 128 14.24 2.98 -15.40
CA GLY A 128 15.21 2.82 -14.32
C GLY A 128 16.52 3.57 -14.58
N GLU A 129 17.04 3.46 -15.81
CA GLU A 129 18.23 4.19 -16.26
C GLU A 129 18.00 5.70 -16.26
N ALA A 130 16.85 6.17 -16.74
CA ALA A 130 16.50 7.59 -16.73
C ALA A 130 16.39 8.16 -15.32
N ALA A 131 15.80 7.39 -14.41
CA ALA A 131 15.55 7.82 -13.03
C ALA A 131 16.82 7.87 -12.17
N TYR A 132 17.80 6.99 -12.43
CA TYR A 132 18.97 6.78 -11.56
C TYR A 132 20.33 6.83 -12.29
N GLY A 133 20.34 7.03 -13.59
CA GLY A 133 21.55 7.11 -14.41
C GLY A 133 22.09 5.77 -14.91
N SER A 134 21.75 4.64 -14.23
CA SER A 134 21.99 3.27 -14.70
C SER A 134 21.02 2.28 -14.08
N ILE A 135 20.91 1.08 -14.66
CA ILE A 135 20.07 0.03 -14.12
C ILE A 135 20.58 -0.50 -12.78
N GLU A 136 21.90 -0.53 -12.58
CA GLU A 136 22.53 -0.96 -11.33
C GLU A 136 22.20 0.03 -10.20
N ALA A 137 22.27 1.34 -10.48
CA ALA A 137 21.90 2.37 -9.51
C ALA A 137 20.41 2.32 -9.17
N CYS A 138 19.55 2.06 -10.16
CA CYS A 138 18.12 1.82 -9.92
C CYS A 138 17.89 0.57 -9.07
N ALA A 139 18.60 -0.52 -9.33
CA ALA A 139 18.47 -1.76 -8.58
C ALA A 139 18.96 -1.62 -7.13
N ILE A 140 20.00 -0.83 -6.86
CA ILE A 140 20.43 -0.50 -5.49
C ILE A 140 19.32 0.28 -4.77
N ALA A 141 18.76 1.32 -5.37
CA ALA A 141 17.67 2.09 -4.80
C ALA A 141 16.41 1.23 -4.57
N ALA A 142 16.11 0.31 -5.51
CA ALA A 142 15.02 -0.64 -5.37
C ALA A 142 15.25 -1.61 -4.20
N ALA A 143 16.47 -2.13 -4.02
CA ALA A 143 16.82 -3.02 -2.91
C ALA A 143 16.69 -2.29 -1.55
N GLU A 144 17.16 -1.04 -1.45
CA GLU A 144 16.99 -0.22 -0.25
C GLU A 144 15.51 -0.01 0.08
N LYS A 145 14.69 0.28 -0.93
CA LYS A 145 13.25 0.45 -0.76
C LYS A 145 12.58 -0.85 -0.31
N LEU A 146 12.89 -1.97 -0.94
CA LEU A 146 12.37 -3.29 -0.54
C LEU A 146 12.77 -3.63 0.89
N ASN A 147 14.01 -3.35 1.28
CA ASN A 147 14.48 -3.56 2.65
C ASN A 147 13.68 -2.72 3.66
N GLY A 148 13.37 -1.47 3.33
CA GLY A 148 12.48 -0.62 4.12
C GLY A 148 11.02 -1.15 4.23
N MET A 149 10.63 -2.04 3.31
CA MET A 149 9.35 -2.75 3.33
C MET A 149 9.45 -4.13 4.01
N GLY A 150 10.61 -4.51 4.55
CA GLY A 150 10.87 -5.83 5.13
C GLY A 150 11.08 -6.94 4.10
N ILE A 151 11.37 -6.60 2.84
CA ILE A 151 11.63 -7.53 1.74
C ILE A 151 13.14 -7.52 1.46
N GLN A 152 13.80 -8.63 1.72
CA GLN A 152 15.23 -8.77 1.41
C GLN A 152 15.42 -9.22 -0.04
N ALA A 153 16.23 -8.48 -0.79
CA ALA A 153 16.56 -8.82 -2.18
C ALA A 153 17.91 -8.21 -2.55
N GLU A 154 18.71 -8.96 -3.29
CA GLU A 154 20.00 -8.51 -3.78
C GLU A 154 19.84 -7.61 -5.01
N SER A 155 20.57 -6.50 -5.05
CA SER A 155 20.48 -5.56 -6.16
C SER A 155 20.85 -6.19 -7.50
N GLY A 156 21.80 -7.12 -7.52
CA GLY A 156 22.16 -7.85 -8.75
C GLY A 156 21.02 -8.72 -9.30
N GLU A 157 20.26 -9.37 -8.44
CA GLU A 157 19.07 -10.15 -8.84
C GLU A 157 17.95 -9.24 -9.35
N ILE A 158 17.76 -8.10 -8.71
CA ILE A 158 16.79 -7.07 -9.14
C ILE A 158 17.18 -6.52 -10.51
N ALA A 159 18.45 -6.15 -10.71
CA ALA A 159 18.95 -5.64 -11.99
C ALA A 159 18.72 -6.61 -13.14
N ASN A 160 18.89 -7.91 -12.91
CA ASN A 160 18.66 -8.96 -13.91
C ASN A 160 17.20 -9.41 -14.01
N GLY A 161 16.32 -8.97 -13.11
CA GLY A 161 14.93 -9.41 -13.03
C GLY A 161 14.76 -10.87 -12.58
N SER A 162 15.79 -11.46 -11.94
CA SER A 162 15.80 -12.85 -11.49
C SER A 162 15.48 -13.00 -9.98
N VAL A 163 15.08 -11.91 -9.34
CA VAL A 163 14.77 -11.92 -7.91
C VAL A 163 13.60 -12.86 -7.61
N ARG A 164 13.78 -13.71 -6.59
CA ARG A 164 12.73 -14.57 -6.06
C ARG A 164 11.93 -13.79 -5.04
N LEU A 165 10.62 -13.81 -5.17
CA LEU A 165 9.69 -13.09 -4.30
C LEU A 165 8.62 -14.05 -3.78
N SER A 166 8.15 -13.80 -2.56
CA SER A 166 6.99 -14.49 -2.01
C SER A 166 5.68 -13.84 -2.48
N ALA A 167 4.55 -14.49 -2.26
CA ALA A 167 3.25 -13.88 -2.52
C ALA A 167 3.04 -12.64 -1.63
N ASP A 168 3.50 -12.68 -0.38
CA ASP A 168 3.48 -11.54 0.55
C ASP A 168 4.33 -10.36 0.04
N ASP A 169 5.52 -10.66 -0.50
CA ASP A 169 6.36 -9.62 -1.11
C ASP A 169 5.65 -8.96 -2.30
N LEU A 170 5.01 -9.78 -3.14
CA LEU A 170 4.29 -9.30 -4.31
C LEU A 170 3.10 -8.39 -3.96
N VAL A 171 2.30 -8.70 -2.93
CA VAL A 171 1.19 -7.81 -2.54
C VAL A 171 1.69 -6.52 -1.90
N ARG A 172 2.81 -6.54 -1.17
CA ARG A 172 3.44 -5.32 -0.64
C ARG A 172 3.93 -4.41 -1.77
N ILE A 173 4.66 -4.96 -2.76
CA ILE A 173 5.12 -4.22 -3.95
C ILE A 173 3.92 -3.71 -4.74
N GLY A 174 2.93 -4.58 -5.00
CA GLY A 174 1.72 -4.24 -5.74
C GLY A 174 0.88 -3.18 -5.04
N GLY A 175 0.79 -3.22 -3.71
CA GLY A 175 0.12 -2.22 -2.89
C GLY A 175 0.75 -0.83 -3.04
N LYS A 176 2.08 -0.76 -3.03
CA LYS A 176 2.81 0.50 -3.27
C LYS A 176 2.61 1.01 -4.70
N LEU A 177 2.72 0.15 -5.71
CA LEU A 177 2.46 0.53 -7.10
C LEU A 177 1.02 0.99 -7.31
N SER A 178 0.02 0.31 -6.73
CA SER A 178 -1.40 0.67 -6.87
C SER A 178 -1.75 2.03 -6.26
N THR A 179 -0.94 2.53 -5.34
CA THR A 179 -1.08 3.86 -4.71
C THR A 179 -0.16 4.92 -5.31
N SER A 180 0.74 4.55 -6.22
CA SER A 180 1.59 5.50 -6.95
C SER A 180 0.74 6.35 -7.89
N GLY A 181 0.93 7.67 -7.83
CA GLY A 181 0.19 8.64 -8.65
C GLY A 181 0.41 8.40 -10.13
N CYS A 182 1.66 8.25 -10.55
CA CYS A 182 2.03 8.07 -11.95
C CYS A 182 1.62 6.68 -12.49
N PHE A 183 1.83 5.60 -11.71
CA PHE A 183 1.51 4.24 -12.16
C PHE A 183 0.00 4.03 -12.31
N SER A 184 -0.80 4.59 -11.40
CA SER A 184 -2.25 4.45 -11.41
C SER A 184 -2.93 5.07 -12.66
N LEU A 185 -2.25 5.97 -13.36
CA LEU A 185 -2.75 6.53 -14.63
C LEU A 185 -2.93 5.47 -15.72
N TYR A 186 -2.13 4.39 -15.67
CA TYR A 186 -2.07 3.39 -16.75
C TYR A 186 -2.40 1.96 -16.32
N SER A 187 -2.29 1.62 -15.04
CA SER A 187 -2.39 0.23 -14.55
C SER A 187 -3.75 -0.44 -14.78
N GLY A 188 -4.83 0.36 -14.89
CA GLY A 188 -6.19 -0.11 -15.19
C GLY A 188 -6.51 -0.20 -16.69
N ILE A 189 -5.57 0.11 -17.58
CA ILE A 189 -5.78 0.07 -19.03
C ILE A 189 -5.66 -1.36 -19.53
N PHE A 190 -6.68 -1.83 -20.25
CA PHE A 190 -6.67 -3.16 -20.87
C PHE A 190 -6.04 -3.16 -22.26
N TYR A 191 -6.30 -2.11 -23.05
CA TYR A 191 -5.81 -1.98 -24.42
C TYR A 191 -5.53 -0.51 -24.72
N ASP A 192 -4.35 -0.23 -25.24
CA ASP A 192 -3.89 1.09 -25.69
C ASP A 192 -2.78 0.91 -26.73
N SER A 193 -2.17 2.00 -27.15
CA SER A 193 -1.00 2.00 -28.05
C SER A 193 0.02 3.06 -27.65
N ILE A 194 1.23 2.88 -28.13
CA ILE A 194 2.30 3.88 -28.07
C ILE A 194 2.79 4.18 -29.48
N GLN A 195 3.24 5.40 -29.68
CA GLN A 195 3.87 5.84 -30.93
C GLN A 195 5.37 6.02 -30.74
N HIS A 196 6.15 5.43 -31.60
CA HIS A 196 7.61 5.56 -31.63
C HIS A 196 8.06 6.81 -32.40
N GLU A 197 9.29 7.24 -32.19
CA GLU A 197 9.87 8.41 -32.85
C GLU A 197 9.87 8.28 -34.40
N ASP A 198 10.02 7.08 -34.91
CA ASP A 198 9.98 6.76 -36.35
C ASP A 198 8.57 6.69 -36.95
N GLY A 199 7.54 6.92 -36.13
CA GLY A 199 6.13 6.85 -36.54
C GLY A 199 5.48 5.45 -36.45
N ARG A 200 6.22 4.42 -36.04
CA ARG A 200 5.64 3.10 -35.72
C ARG A 200 4.66 3.22 -34.57
N THR A 201 3.66 2.34 -34.59
CA THR A 201 2.73 2.19 -33.46
C THR A 201 2.85 0.78 -32.90
N THR A 202 3.03 0.67 -31.60
CA THR A 202 2.97 -0.61 -30.87
C THR A 202 1.69 -0.68 -30.07
N GLU A 203 0.91 -1.73 -30.29
CA GLU A 203 -0.30 -2.00 -29.53
C GLU A 203 0.05 -2.65 -28.20
N LEU A 204 -0.58 -2.17 -27.12
CA LEU A 204 -0.41 -2.65 -25.76
C LEU A 204 -1.68 -3.37 -25.31
N ALA A 205 -1.63 -4.68 -25.17
CA ALA A 205 -2.75 -5.50 -24.70
C ALA A 205 -2.41 -6.14 -23.35
N SER A 206 -3.05 -5.69 -22.29
CA SER A 206 -2.81 -6.22 -20.95
C SER A 206 -3.21 -7.69 -20.84
N SER A 207 -2.35 -8.52 -20.27
CA SER A 207 -2.67 -9.90 -19.91
C SER A 207 -3.44 -10.04 -18.60
N ASN A 208 -3.75 -8.92 -17.92
CA ASN A 208 -4.64 -8.86 -16.76
C ASN A 208 -6.11 -8.88 -17.21
N LYS A 209 -6.67 -10.08 -17.37
CA LYS A 209 -8.08 -10.26 -17.77
C LYS A 209 -9.09 -9.74 -16.76
N LEU A 210 -8.67 -9.51 -15.50
CA LEU A 210 -9.57 -9.03 -14.45
C LEU A 210 -10.03 -7.59 -14.70
N ILE A 211 -9.24 -6.78 -15.39
CA ILE A 211 -9.63 -5.40 -15.75
C ILE A 211 -10.99 -5.37 -16.47
N LYS A 212 -11.30 -6.40 -17.28
CA LYS A 212 -12.61 -6.52 -17.98
C LYS A 212 -13.63 -7.38 -17.25
N SER A 213 -13.21 -8.29 -16.37
CA SER A 213 -14.07 -9.35 -15.84
C SER A 213 -14.37 -9.28 -14.35
N CYS A 214 -13.69 -8.39 -13.61
CA CYS A 214 -13.88 -8.18 -12.18
C CYS A 214 -14.08 -6.68 -11.92
N VAL A 215 -15.23 -6.30 -11.41
CA VAL A 215 -15.59 -4.90 -11.16
C VAL A 215 -14.61 -4.27 -10.16
N GLY A 216 -14.15 -3.08 -10.49
CA GLY A 216 -13.23 -2.31 -9.64
C GLY A 216 -11.76 -2.67 -9.80
N THR A 217 -11.39 -3.63 -10.65
CA THR A 217 -9.97 -3.96 -10.91
C THR A 217 -9.25 -2.76 -11.53
N ASN A 218 -8.15 -2.35 -10.91
CA ASN A 218 -7.33 -1.19 -11.27
C ASN A 218 -5.83 -1.52 -11.45
N GLY A 219 -5.48 -2.79 -11.55
CA GLY A 219 -4.10 -3.24 -11.78
C GLY A 219 -3.88 -4.61 -11.15
N VAL A 220 -2.64 -5.08 -10.88
CA VAL A 220 -1.37 -4.35 -10.94
C VAL A 220 -0.52 -4.86 -12.12
N ALA A 221 -0.09 -6.11 -12.09
CA ALA A 221 0.82 -6.69 -13.09
C ALA A 221 0.64 -8.20 -13.20
N THR A 222 1.07 -8.74 -14.34
CA THR A 222 1.11 -10.18 -14.57
C THR A 222 2.44 -10.59 -15.19
N GLY A 223 2.91 -11.77 -14.85
CA GLY A 223 4.14 -12.33 -15.38
C GLY A 223 4.02 -13.85 -15.58
N SER A 224 4.95 -14.41 -16.32
CA SER A 224 5.08 -15.87 -16.46
C SER A 224 6.49 -16.25 -16.91
N SER A 225 6.90 -17.45 -16.56
CA SER A 225 8.07 -18.13 -17.11
C SER A 225 7.81 -19.64 -17.09
N ALA A 226 8.68 -20.42 -17.71
CA ALA A 226 8.57 -21.88 -17.68
C ALA A 226 8.69 -22.42 -16.24
N GLU A 227 9.54 -21.80 -15.41
CA GLU A 227 9.75 -22.20 -14.01
C GLU A 227 8.68 -21.63 -13.09
N ALA A 228 8.37 -20.34 -13.21
CA ALA A 228 7.39 -19.66 -12.36
C ALA A 228 5.96 -20.17 -12.58
N GLY A 229 5.62 -20.59 -13.78
CA GLY A 229 4.25 -20.72 -14.23
C GLY A 229 3.63 -19.34 -14.49
N TYR A 230 2.32 -19.22 -14.34
CA TYR A 230 1.61 -17.95 -14.52
C TYR A 230 1.41 -17.26 -13.16
N CYS A 231 1.99 -16.08 -13.03
CA CYS A 231 1.96 -15.27 -11.82
C CYS A 231 1.22 -13.96 -12.05
N GLY A 232 0.67 -13.36 -10.98
CA GLY A 232 0.01 -12.06 -11.09
C GLY A 232 -0.27 -11.45 -9.73
N ILE A 233 -0.31 -10.13 -9.74
CA ILE A 233 -0.77 -9.29 -8.63
C ILE A 233 -1.99 -8.54 -9.14
N PHE A 234 -3.07 -8.57 -8.38
CA PHE A 234 -4.33 -7.97 -8.78
C PHE A 234 -4.86 -7.11 -7.65
N SER A 235 -5.25 -5.89 -7.97
CA SER A 235 -5.89 -4.96 -7.05
C SER A 235 -7.27 -4.61 -7.59
N ALA A 236 -8.24 -4.52 -6.67
CA ALA A 236 -9.57 -4.04 -7.00
C ALA A 236 -10.10 -3.13 -5.88
N LYS A 237 -10.79 -2.05 -6.28
CA LYS A 237 -11.40 -1.07 -5.38
C LYS A 237 -12.90 -0.99 -5.61
N ARG A 238 -13.69 -1.12 -4.53
CA ARG A 238 -15.15 -0.89 -4.54
C ARG A 238 -15.50 0.00 -3.34
N GLY A 239 -15.99 1.21 -3.61
CA GLY A 239 -16.23 2.20 -2.56
C GLY A 239 -14.94 2.55 -1.82
N SER A 240 -14.93 2.41 -0.50
CA SER A 240 -13.77 2.63 0.35
C SER A 240 -12.84 1.41 0.44
N ALA A 241 -13.33 0.22 0.11
CA ALA A 241 -12.57 -1.02 0.25
C ALA A 241 -11.66 -1.26 -0.96
N THR A 242 -10.39 -1.55 -0.69
CA THR A 242 -9.41 -2.02 -1.68
C THR A 242 -8.82 -3.33 -1.20
N PHE A 243 -8.87 -4.36 -2.05
CA PHE A 243 -8.23 -5.64 -1.79
C PHE A 243 -7.17 -5.92 -2.85
N ILE A 244 -6.13 -6.60 -2.41
CA ILE A 244 -5.01 -7.00 -3.26
C ILE A 244 -4.80 -8.50 -3.08
N CYS A 245 -4.58 -9.20 -4.20
CA CYS A 245 -4.17 -10.60 -4.14
C CYS A 245 -2.98 -10.86 -5.07
N ALA A 246 -2.17 -11.84 -4.69
CA ALA A 246 -1.13 -12.39 -5.54
C ALA A 246 -1.35 -13.89 -5.74
N VAL A 247 -1.05 -14.34 -6.96
CA VAL A 247 -1.09 -15.74 -7.38
C VAL A 247 0.25 -16.08 -8.00
N ILE A 248 0.88 -17.15 -7.55
CA ILE A 248 2.14 -17.68 -8.10
C ILE A 248 1.92 -19.12 -8.55
N GLY A 249 2.35 -19.45 -9.76
CA GLY A 249 2.44 -20.81 -10.25
C GLY A 249 1.17 -21.42 -10.81
N ALA A 250 0.21 -20.63 -11.27
CA ALA A 250 -0.95 -21.16 -11.99
C ALA A 250 -0.52 -21.81 -13.32
N LYS A 251 -1.28 -22.81 -13.78
CA LYS A 251 -0.95 -23.61 -15.00
C LYS A 251 -1.07 -22.81 -16.29
N ASN A 252 -1.96 -21.82 -16.30
CA ASN A 252 -2.21 -20.97 -17.45
C ASN A 252 -2.83 -19.63 -17.03
N SER A 253 -2.90 -18.68 -17.99
CA SER A 253 -3.43 -17.35 -17.73
C SER A 253 -4.92 -17.31 -17.32
N SER A 254 -5.69 -18.30 -17.76
CA SER A 254 -7.12 -18.37 -17.42
C SER A 254 -7.33 -18.86 -15.99
N GLU A 255 -6.57 -19.86 -15.55
CA GLU A 255 -6.57 -20.33 -14.15
C GLU A 255 -6.11 -19.24 -13.21
N ARG A 256 -4.97 -18.55 -13.51
CA ARG A 256 -4.51 -17.39 -12.75
C ARG A 256 -5.61 -16.34 -12.57
N ALA A 257 -6.29 -15.98 -13.67
CA ALA A 257 -7.35 -14.98 -13.63
C ALA A 257 -8.58 -15.48 -12.83
N ALA A 258 -8.98 -16.74 -13.00
CA ALA A 258 -10.12 -17.32 -12.29
C ALA A 258 -9.89 -17.36 -10.77
N LYS A 259 -8.71 -17.83 -10.34
CA LYS A 259 -8.33 -17.89 -8.92
C LYS A 259 -8.25 -16.49 -8.28
N ALA A 260 -7.58 -15.54 -8.94
CA ALA A 260 -7.49 -14.17 -8.46
C ALA A 260 -8.88 -13.50 -8.38
N LYS A 261 -9.74 -13.72 -9.38
CA LYS A 261 -11.13 -13.22 -9.36
C LYS A 261 -11.90 -13.79 -8.19
N ALA A 262 -11.83 -15.10 -7.97
CA ALA A 262 -12.54 -15.76 -6.88
C ALA A 262 -12.10 -15.20 -5.51
N MET A 263 -10.81 -14.99 -5.30
CA MET A 263 -10.28 -14.36 -4.06
C MET A 263 -10.81 -12.94 -3.88
N LEU A 264 -10.74 -12.07 -4.91
CA LEU A 264 -11.23 -10.70 -4.80
C LEU A 264 -12.75 -10.64 -4.58
N GLU A 265 -13.53 -11.45 -5.30
CA GLU A 265 -14.99 -11.50 -5.12
C GLU A 265 -15.35 -12.01 -3.71
N TYR A 266 -14.62 -13.00 -3.19
CA TYR A 266 -14.77 -13.45 -1.80
C TYR A 266 -14.50 -12.31 -0.81
N ALA A 267 -13.38 -11.58 -0.98
CA ALA A 267 -13.07 -10.46 -0.09
C ALA A 267 -14.20 -9.43 -0.06
N PHE A 268 -14.68 -9.01 -1.23
CA PHE A 268 -15.79 -8.05 -1.32
C PHE A 268 -17.13 -8.62 -0.85
N ALA A 269 -17.33 -9.92 -0.89
CA ALA A 269 -18.54 -10.55 -0.38
C ALA A 269 -18.53 -10.69 1.15
N ALA A 270 -17.37 -11.05 1.71
CA ALA A 270 -17.26 -11.45 3.11
C ALA A 270 -16.81 -10.32 4.06
N TYR A 271 -16.10 -9.30 3.55
CA TYR A 271 -15.46 -8.28 4.37
C TYR A 271 -15.85 -6.86 4.01
N ASP A 272 -15.80 -5.99 5.02
CA ASP A 272 -15.88 -4.53 4.91
C ASP A 272 -14.65 -3.88 5.54
N ILE A 273 -14.26 -2.71 5.03
CA ILE A 273 -13.22 -1.87 5.63
C ILE A 273 -13.92 -0.70 6.32
N LYS A 274 -13.83 -0.66 7.65
CA LYS A 274 -14.46 0.38 8.47
C LYS A 274 -13.41 1.27 9.12
N THR A 275 -13.57 2.58 8.98
CA THR A 275 -12.81 3.55 9.78
C THR A 275 -13.43 3.61 11.17
N VAL A 276 -12.69 3.17 12.18
CA VAL A 276 -13.16 3.14 13.58
C VAL A 276 -12.82 4.42 14.34
N ALA A 277 -11.79 5.14 13.88
CA ALA A 277 -11.45 6.48 14.36
C ALA A 277 -10.77 7.28 13.24
N LYS A 278 -11.06 8.58 13.15
CA LYS A 278 -10.32 9.50 12.27
C LYS A 278 -9.31 10.27 13.09
N GLN A 279 -8.12 10.51 12.54
CA GLN A 279 -7.11 11.34 13.19
C GLN A 279 -7.70 12.72 13.55
N GLY A 280 -7.50 13.15 14.83
CA GLY A 280 -8.02 14.40 15.33
C GLY A 280 -9.53 14.39 15.64
N GLU A 281 -10.22 13.27 15.47
CA GLU A 281 -11.64 13.13 15.84
C GLU A 281 -11.79 13.29 17.36
N ARG A 282 -12.70 14.18 17.79
CA ARG A 282 -13.03 14.37 19.19
C ARG A 282 -13.78 13.15 19.72
N ILE A 283 -13.22 12.52 20.73
CA ILE A 283 -13.74 11.27 21.31
C ILE A 283 -14.34 11.50 22.70
N ALA A 284 -13.66 12.31 23.54
CA ALA A 284 -14.07 12.55 24.91
C ALA A 284 -13.70 13.96 25.37
N ALA A 285 -14.27 14.35 26.49
CA ALA A 285 -13.91 15.54 27.22
C ALA A 285 -13.71 15.14 28.69
N VAL A 286 -12.58 15.51 29.29
CA VAL A 286 -12.19 15.14 30.65
C VAL A 286 -11.94 16.41 31.45
N GLU A 287 -12.45 16.45 32.68
CA GLU A 287 -12.22 17.58 33.61
C GLU A 287 -10.74 17.73 33.96
N VAL A 288 -10.27 18.96 34.00
CA VAL A 288 -8.88 19.29 34.37
C VAL A 288 -8.84 20.10 35.65
N LYS A 289 -8.25 19.52 36.66
CA LYS A 289 -8.02 20.19 37.96
C LYS A 289 -6.80 21.09 37.87
N ASN A 290 -6.89 22.27 38.50
CA ASN A 290 -5.82 23.25 38.57
C ASN A 290 -5.30 23.78 37.23
N GLY A 291 -6.08 23.65 36.16
CA GLY A 291 -5.74 24.11 34.81
C GLY A 291 -6.29 25.49 34.46
N THR A 292 -5.70 26.14 33.46
CA THR A 292 -6.24 27.37 32.86
C THR A 292 -7.53 27.11 32.08
N ALA A 293 -7.76 25.89 31.63
CA ALA A 293 -9.03 25.38 31.13
C ALA A 293 -9.56 24.31 32.08
N SER A 294 -10.88 24.24 32.24
CA SER A 294 -11.56 23.26 33.10
C SER A 294 -11.76 21.89 32.46
N VAL A 295 -11.58 21.80 31.14
CA VAL A 295 -11.82 20.59 30.33
C VAL A 295 -10.72 20.43 29.31
N ALA A 296 -10.22 19.22 29.18
CA ALA A 296 -9.37 18.77 28.08
C ALA A 296 -10.21 18.01 27.05
N GLU A 297 -10.10 18.39 25.79
CA GLU A 297 -10.67 17.62 24.70
C GLU A 297 -9.67 16.54 24.28
N LEU A 298 -10.10 15.28 24.34
CA LEU A 298 -9.32 14.14 23.90
C LEU A 298 -9.71 13.77 22.47
N THR A 299 -8.69 13.73 21.62
CA THR A 299 -8.84 13.40 20.20
C THR A 299 -8.05 12.14 19.87
N ALA A 300 -8.50 11.41 18.84
CA ALA A 300 -7.76 10.27 18.34
C ALA A 300 -6.41 10.73 17.76
N ARG A 301 -5.32 10.14 18.26
CA ARG A 301 -3.95 10.46 17.84
C ARG A 301 -3.73 10.14 16.37
N GLU A 302 -4.28 9.02 15.94
CA GLU A 302 -4.15 8.51 14.57
C GLU A 302 -5.50 8.02 14.06
N GLY A 303 -5.66 7.98 12.71
CA GLY A 303 -6.79 7.32 12.09
C GLY A 303 -6.58 5.80 12.11
N VAL A 304 -7.62 5.06 12.49
CA VAL A 304 -7.59 3.59 12.54
C VAL A 304 -8.66 3.03 11.64
N VAL A 305 -8.23 2.12 10.77
CA VAL A 305 -9.08 1.41 9.81
C VAL A 305 -8.97 -0.09 10.08
N CYS A 306 -10.10 -0.77 10.17
CA CYS A 306 -10.15 -2.21 10.43
C CYS A 306 -10.81 -2.95 9.28
N LEU A 307 -10.23 -4.08 8.91
CA LEU A 307 -10.83 -5.09 8.07
C LEU A 307 -11.75 -5.96 8.95
N LEU A 308 -13.03 -6.02 8.62
CA LEU A 308 -14.03 -6.72 9.43
C LEU A 308 -14.88 -7.63 8.57
N PRO A 309 -15.27 -8.81 9.05
CA PRO A 309 -16.34 -9.56 8.43
C PRO A 309 -17.60 -8.68 8.29
N LYS A 310 -18.34 -8.84 7.19
CA LYS A 310 -19.62 -8.14 7.03
C LYS A 310 -20.54 -8.47 8.19
N ASN A 311 -21.26 -7.45 8.66
CA ASN A 311 -22.15 -7.53 9.82
C ASN A 311 -21.45 -7.80 11.16
N ALA A 312 -20.12 -7.74 11.24
CA ALA A 312 -19.40 -7.78 12.50
C ALA A 312 -19.75 -6.56 13.36
N GLU A 313 -20.10 -6.80 14.61
CA GLU A 313 -20.34 -5.77 15.62
C GLU A 313 -19.09 -5.62 16.48
N LEU A 314 -18.48 -4.45 16.41
CA LEU A 314 -17.33 -4.12 17.24
C LEU A 314 -17.77 -3.76 18.64
N GLN A 315 -17.14 -4.36 19.62
CA GLN A 315 -17.18 -3.91 20.99
C GLN A 315 -16.09 -2.87 21.20
N SER A 316 -16.38 -1.84 22.00
CA SER A 316 -15.39 -0.82 22.34
C SER A 316 -15.29 -0.66 23.85
N ASP A 317 -14.08 -0.72 24.35
CA ASP A 317 -13.76 -0.43 25.76
C ASP A 317 -12.92 0.84 25.83
N LYS A 318 -13.30 1.75 26.74
CA LYS A 318 -12.68 3.07 26.90
C LYS A 318 -11.91 3.12 28.20
N ASP A 319 -10.61 3.26 28.08
CA ASP A 319 -9.71 3.53 29.20
C ASP A 319 -9.38 5.04 29.20
N ILE A 320 -10.25 5.81 29.88
CA ILE A 320 -10.17 7.27 29.94
C ILE A 320 -10.24 7.66 31.43
N PRO A 321 -9.32 8.48 31.95
CA PRO A 321 -9.36 8.93 33.33
C PRO A 321 -10.57 9.85 33.56
N ASP A 322 -11.18 9.76 34.74
CA ASP A 322 -12.31 10.62 35.12
C ASP A 322 -11.88 12.09 35.27
N MET A 323 -10.63 12.33 35.65
CA MET A 323 -10.08 13.68 35.90
C MET A 323 -8.58 13.72 35.59
N LEU A 324 -8.13 14.84 35.02
CA LEU A 324 -6.72 15.15 34.80
C LEU A 324 -6.24 16.24 35.74
N GLU A 325 -4.94 16.29 36.01
CA GLU A 325 -4.30 17.37 36.74
C GLU A 325 -3.36 18.17 35.83
N ALA A 326 -3.52 19.50 35.82
CA ALA A 326 -2.65 20.39 35.06
C ALA A 326 -1.22 20.44 35.65
N PRO A 327 -0.17 20.60 34.78
CA PRO A 327 -0.27 20.90 33.34
C PRO A 327 -0.54 19.67 32.47
N VAL A 328 -1.29 19.86 31.40
CA VAL A 328 -1.50 18.87 30.34
C VAL A 328 -0.89 19.43 29.06
N SER A 329 -0.02 18.67 28.39
CA SER A 329 0.60 19.11 27.16
C SER A 329 -0.17 18.58 25.94
N LYS A 330 -0.17 19.36 24.86
CA LYS A 330 -0.71 18.92 23.59
C LYS A 330 0.00 17.63 23.13
N ASN A 331 -0.76 16.67 22.63
CA ASN A 331 -0.33 15.33 22.23
C ASN A 331 0.11 14.40 23.38
N ASP A 332 -0.03 14.77 24.66
CA ASP A 332 0.09 13.80 25.74
C ASP A 332 -0.96 12.70 25.59
N VAL A 333 -0.52 11.43 25.68
CA VAL A 333 -1.43 10.28 25.67
C VAL A 333 -2.13 10.19 27.01
N LEU A 334 -3.43 10.40 27.03
CA LEU A 334 -4.25 10.54 28.23
C LEU A 334 -5.30 9.45 28.39
N GLY A 335 -5.41 8.56 27.42
CA GLY A 335 -6.33 7.45 27.45
C GLY A 335 -6.25 6.64 26.16
N SER A 336 -7.10 5.64 26.05
CA SER A 336 -7.22 4.82 24.84
C SER A 336 -8.63 4.25 24.67
N ILE A 337 -8.95 3.88 23.43
CA ILE A 337 -10.11 3.04 23.12
C ILE A 337 -9.59 1.74 22.51
N THR A 338 -10.00 0.63 23.09
CA THR A 338 -9.74 -0.70 22.54
C THR A 338 -10.98 -1.20 21.83
N TYR A 339 -10.84 -1.60 20.57
CA TYR A 339 -11.87 -2.24 19.79
C TYR A 339 -11.62 -3.74 19.74
N SER A 340 -12.66 -4.53 20.01
CA SER A 340 -12.59 -5.99 19.98
C SER A 340 -13.72 -6.60 19.16
N LEU A 341 -13.46 -7.76 18.58
CA LEU A 341 -14.44 -8.61 17.90
C LEU A 341 -14.36 -10.01 18.53
N ASP A 342 -15.48 -10.54 18.95
CA ASP A 342 -15.58 -11.87 19.59
C ASP A 342 -14.60 -12.07 20.77
N GLY A 343 -14.28 -10.97 21.48
CA GLY A 343 -13.36 -10.97 22.62
C GLY A 343 -11.88 -10.80 22.24
N GLU A 344 -11.53 -10.81 20.96
CA GLU A 344 -10.17 -10.51 20.50
C GLU A 344 -9.99 -9.03 20.19
N GLN A 345 -8.89 -8.44 20.68
CA GLN A 345 -8.55 -7.05 20.40
C GLN A 345 -8.09 -6.91 18.95
N ILE A 346 -8.80 -6.09 18.15
CA ILE A 346 -8.47 -5.81 16.74
C ILE A 346 -7.78 -4.47 16.55
N ALA A 347 -8.09 -3.49 17.39
CA ALA A 347 -7.46 -2.18 17.29
C ALA A 347 -7.40 -1.48 18.66
N LYS A 348 -6.41 -0.60 18.81
CA LYS A 348 -6.29 0.32 19.94
C LYS A 348 -6.03 1.71 19.40
N VAL A 349 -6.82 2.69 19.84
CA VAL A 349 -6.73 4.11 19.47
C VAL A 349 -6.24 4.87 20.69
N GLU A 350 -5.06 5.48 20.61
CA GLU A 350 -4.56 6.38 21.63
C GLU A 350 -5.31 7.71 21.58
N LEU A 351 -5.70 8.22 22.74
CA LEU A 351 -6.35 9.51 22.89
C LEU A 351 -5.36 10.52 23.43
N VAL A 352 -5.25 11.66 22.75
CA VAL A 352 -4.31 12.73 23.09
C VAL A 352 -5.04 14.04 23.34
N SER A 353 -4.43 14.92 24.15
CA SER A 353 -4.92 16.29 24.33
C SER A 353 -4.85 17.07 23.02
N SER A 354 -5.93 17.77 22.67
CA SER A 354 -5.98 18.65 21.49
C SER A 354 -5.20 19.96 21.70
N ALA A 355 -4.94 20.36 22.95
CA ALA A 355 -4.31 21.63 23.30
C ALA A 355 -3.46 21.52 24.58
N ASP A 356 -2.56 22.50 24.76
CA ASP A 356 -1.86 22.71 26.02
C ASP A 356 -2.78 23.34 27.05
N ILE A 357 -2.80 22.80 28.27
CA ILE A 357 -3.54 23.35 29.42
C ILE A 357 -2.54 23.61 30.55
N PRO A 358 -1.98 24.81 30.62
CA PRO A 358 -1.06 25.16 31.69
C PRO A 358 -1.72 25.14 33.06
N ARG A 359 -0.92 25.00 34.11
CA ARG A 359 -1.41 25.13 35.48
C ARG A 359 -1.88 26.57 35.75
N ALA A 360 -3.07 26.70 36.31
CA ALA A 360 -3.64 28.00 36.67
C ALA A 360 -2.85 28.64 37.84
N GLY A 361 -2.33 29.84 37.59
CA GLY A 361 -1.69 30.64 38.62
C GLY A 361 -2.69 31.47 39.43
N THR A 362 -2.23 32.10 40.54
CA THR A 362 -3.07 32.91 41.43
C THR A 362 -3.85 34.02 40.66
N ALA A 363 -3.21 34.65 39.69
CA ALA A 363 -3.85 35.68 38.85
C ALA A 363 -5.05 35.17 38.06
N HIS A 364 -5.01 33.90 37.58
CA HIS A 364 -6.12 33.27 36.88
C HIS A 364 -7.35 33.10 37.77
N TYR A 365 -7.14 32.63 39.01
CA TYR A 365 -8.22 32.45 40.00
C TYR A 365 -8.85 33.78 40.39
N VAL A 366 -8.03 34.82 40.63
CA VAL A 366 -8.52 36.18 40.94
C VAL A 366 -9.33 36.74 39.79
N GLY A 367 -8.85 36.59 38.57
CA GLY A 367 -9.58 37.04 37.38
C GLY A 367 -10.94 36.33 37.20
N ARG A 368 -11.01 35.04 37.47
CA ARG A 368 -12.26 34.27 37.39
C ARG A 368 -13.28 34.72 38.44
N ILE A 369 -12.85 34.92 39.69
CA ILE A 369 -13.72 35.40 40.75
C ILE A 369 -14.24 36.81 40.42
N LEU A 370 -13.40 37.71 39.91
CA LEU A 370 -13.84 39.05 39.47
C LEU A 370 -14.85 39.00 38.32
N CYS A 371 -14.65 38.10 37.37
CA CYS A 371 -15.61 37.92 36.27
C CYS A 371 -16.96 37.39 36.77
N GLU A 372 -16.99 36.42 37.67
CA GLU A 372 -18.21 35.90 38.28
C GLU A 372 -18.95 36.99 39.09
N TRP A 373 -18.21 37.85 39.78
CA TRP A 373 -18.76 39.00 40.55
C TRP A 373 -19.36 40.11 39.70
N LEU A 374 -18.81 40.32 38.47
CA LEU A 374 -19.28 41.35 37.56
C LEU A 374 -20.51 40.91 36.70
N HIS A 375 -20.83 39.64 36.71
CA HIS A 375 -21.95 39.07 35.95
C HIS A 375 -23.07 38.51 36.88
N ALA A 376 -22.93 38.63 38.23
CA ALA A 376 -23.97 38.37 39.21
C ALA A 376 -24.62 39.67 39.65
#